data_ee816d310e03ed2bf66b1ab1a6f1f0eb
#
_entry.id   ee816d310e03ed2bf66b1ab1a6f1f0eb
#
_cell.length_a   1.000
_cell.length_b   1.000
_cell.length_c   1.000
_cell.angle_alpha   90.00
_cell.angle_beta   90.00
_cell.angle_gamma   90.00
#
_symmetry.space_group_name_H-M   'P 1'
#
loop_
_entity.id
_entity.type
_entity.pdbx_description
1 polymer ?
#
loop_
_entity_poly.entity_id
_entity_poly.type
_entity_poly.pdbx_seq_one_letter_code
_entity_poly.pdbx_strand_id
1 'polypeptide(L)'
;MTGPVYALNLFNVANRDQYLAYSRRSAKEVQSHGGQVVALGKFREAVAGEIKPRTVILVEWNSKAAFDSYRNDPKIADLHPHREKGAGDYIWHLFDKLEDLRPILK
;
A
#
# COMPACT_ATOMS: atom_id res chain seq x y z
N MET A 1 -7.21 6.30 -16.63
CA MET A 1 -5.90 6.97 -16.79
C MET A 1 -4.80 5.95 -16.84
N THR A 2 -3.78 6.22 -17.64
CA THR A 2 -2.63 5.32 -17.80
C THR A 2 -1.41 5.73 -16.97
N GLY A 3 -1.49 6.89 -16.29
CA GLY A 3 -0.39 7.42 -15.50
C GLY A 3 -0.15 6.68 -14.20
N PRO A 4 0.82 7.17 -13.39
CA PRO A 4 1.13 6.58 -12.09
C PRO A 4 -0.06 6.63 -11.13
N VAL A 5 -0.08 5.65 -10.22
CA VAL A 5 -1.09 5.59 -9.16
C VAL A 5 -0.41 5.47 -7.79
N TYR A 6 -1.08 5.94 -6.76
CA TYR A 6 -0.68 5.70 -5.39
C TYR A 6 -1.53 4.58 -4.79
N ALA A 7 -0.88 3.65 -4.13
CA ALA A 7 -1.56 2.67 -3.29
C ALA A 7 -1.37 3.10 -1.83
N LEU A 8 -2.45 3.48 -1.20
CA LEU A 8 -2.45 3.87 0.21
C LEU A 8 -2.75 2.64 1.04
N ASN A 9 -1.80 2.28 1.91
CA ASN A 9 -1.95 1.17 2.85
C ASN A 9 -2.03 1.74 4.25
N LEU A 10 -3.14 1.49 4.93
CA LEU A 10 -3.32 1.84 6.33
C LEU A 10 -3.64 0.57 7.08
N PHE A 11 -2.99 0.33 8.20
CA PHE A 11 -3.20 -0.93 8.94
C PHE A 11 -2.65 -0.87 10.36
N ASN A 12 -3.02 -1.87 11.14
CA ASN A 12 -2.40 -2.18 12.44
C ASN A 12 -1.66 -3.51 12.31
N VAL A 13 -0.53 -3.65 12.98
CA VAL A 13 0.15 -4.94 13.04
C VAL A 13 -0.62 -5.83 14.01
N ALA A 14 -1.33 -6.82 13.49
CA ALA A 14 -2.14 -7.75 14.27
C ALA A 14 -1.34 -9.00 14.69
N ASN A 15 -0.39 -9.42 13.84
CA ASN A 15 0.50 -10.54 14.13
C ASN A 15 1.89 -10.18 13.61
N ARG A 16 2.81 -9.94 14.53
CA ARG A 16 4.15 -9.48 14.20
C ARG A 16 4.91 -10.45 13.30
N ASP A 17 4.86 -11.73 13.60
CA ASP A 17 5.63 -12.73 12.85
C ASP A 17 5.11 -12.88 11.41
N GLN A 18 3.80 -12.88 11.25
CA GLN A 18 3.17 -12.94 9.92
C GLN A 18 3.51 -11.68 9.11
N TYR A 19 3.46 -10.52 9.74
CA TYR A 19 3.76 -9.27 9.05
C TYR A 19 5.24 -9.19 8.66
N LEU A 20 6.15 -9.67 9.53
CA LEU A 20 7.57 -9.71 9.21
C LEU A 20 7.86 -10.65 8.03
N ALA A 21 7.18 -11.81 7.97
CA ALA A 21 7.31 -12.73 6.84
C ALA A 21 6.89 -12.06 5.53
N TYR A 22 5.80 -11.28 5.57
CA TYR A 22 5.34 -10.50 4.43
C TYR A 22 6.35 -9.41 4.06
N SER A 23 6.76 -8.58 5.03
CA SER A 23 7.56 -7.39 4.76
C SER A 23 8.95 -7.71 4.23
N ARG A 24 9.53 -8.84 4.63
CA ARG A 24 10.86 -9.26 4.16
C ARG A 24 10.90 -9.48 2.65
N ARG A 25 9.79 -9.91 2.06
CA ARG A 25 9.72 -10.19 0.63
C ARG A 25 9.02 -9.09 -0.16
N SER A 26 8.04 -8.42 0.46
CA SER A 26 7.17 -7.50 -0.26
C SER A 26 7.91 -6.31 -0.86
N ALA A 27 8.87 -5.75 -0.16
CA ALA A 27 9.62 -4.58 -0.65
C ALA A 27 10.31 -4.88 -1.98
N LYS A 28 10.95 -6.05 -2.07
CA LYS A 28 11.61 -6.48 -3.30
C LYS A 28 10.62 -6.77 -4.42
N GLU A 29 9.52 -7.44 -4.09
CA GLU A 29 8.51 -7.79 -5.09
C GLU A 29 7.76 -6.56 -5.60
N VAL A 30 7.47 -5.61 -4.71
CA VAL A 30 6.89 -4.33 -5.10
C VAL A 30 7.80 -3.63 -6.12
N GLN A 31 9.09 -3.55 -5.81
CA GLN A 31 10.05 -2.89 -6.69
C GLN A 31 10.17 -3.59 -8.04
N SER A 32 10.18 -4.93 -8.05
CA SER A 32 10.30 -5.69 -9.29
C SER A 32 9.06 -5.58 -10.19
N HIS A 33 7.92 -5.19 -9.64
CA HIS A 33 6.68 -5.01 -10.40
C HIS A 33 6.37 -3.55 -10.74
N GLY A 34 7.31 -2.65 -10.52
CA GLY A 34 7.15 -1.23 -10.89
C GLY A 34 6.55 -0.36 -9.79
N GLY A 35 6.68 -0.77 -8.55
CA GLY A 35 6.27 0.01 -7.39
C GLY A 35 7.47 0.59 -6.64
N GLN A 36 7.22 1.66 -5.90
CA GLN A 36 8.23 2.31 -5.08
C GLN A 36 7.58 2.84 -3.81
N VAL A 37 8.09 2.44 -2.65
CA VAL A 37 7.63 3.01 -1.38
C VAL A 37 8.08 4.45 -1.30
N VAL A 38 7.13 5.38 -1.21
CA VAL A 38 7.44 6.82 -1.18
C VAL A 38 7.20 7.45 0.18
N ALA A 39 6.48 6.78 1.08
CA ALA A 39 6.28 7.28 2.44
C ALA A 39 5.98 6.14 3.39
N LEU A 40 6.51 6.26 4.60
CA LEU A 40 6.24 5.38 5.73
C LEU A 40 5.88 6.25 6.92
N GLY A 41 4.86 5.88 7.66
CA GLY A 41 4.48 6.67 8.82
C GLY A 41 3.90 5.85 9.94
N LYS A 42 4.10 6.35 11.15
CA LYS A 42 3.53 5.83 12.38
C LYS A 42 2.58 6.90 12.93
N PHE A 43 1.40 6.48 13.36
CA PHE A 43 0.42 7.42 13.91
C PHE A 43 1.03 8.24 15.04
N ARG A 44 0.79 9.53 15.01
CA ARG A 44 1.22 10.45 16.05
C ARG A 44 0.03 11.03 16.82
N GLU A 45 -0.89 11.68 16.11
CA GLU A 45 -2.06 12.31 16.73
C GLU A 45 -3.12 12.60 15.68
N ALA A 46 -4.36 12.64 16.10
CA ALA A 46 -5.46 13.04 15.23
C ALA A 46 -5.65 14.56 15.33
N VAL A 47 -5.30 15.26 14.26
CA VAL A 47 -5.55 16.71 14.17
C VAL A 47 -7.02 16.95 13.82
N ALA A 48 -7.58 16.11 12.97
CA ALA A 48 -8.99 16.13 12.59
C ALA A 48 -9.37 14.76 12.06
N GLY A 49 -10.57 14.31 12.38
CA GLY A 49 -11.05 12.99 11.95
C GLY A 49 -10.43 11.84 12.72
N GLU A 50 -11.10 10.70 12.69
CA GLU A 50 -10.64 9.51 13.38
C GLU A 50 -10.44 8.37 12.39
N ILE A 51 -9.38 7.58 12.61
CA ILE A 51 -9.13 6.32 11.90
C ILE A 51 -8.60 5.28 12.90
N LYS A 52 -8.89 4.02 12.66
CA LYS A 52 -8.37 2.93 13.48
C LYS A 52 -6.92 2.55 13.17
N PRO A 53 -6.50 2.51 11.89
CA PRO A 53 -5.11 2.15 11.55
C PRO A 53 -4.09 3.13 12.14
N ARG A 54 -2.95 2.58 12.53
CA ARG A 54 -1.86 3.34 13.16
C ARG A 54 -0.57 3.36 12.33
N THR A 55 -0.59 2.71 11.16
CA THR A 55 0.57 2.65 10.28
C THR A 55 0.15 3.03 8.87
N VAL A 56 0.97 3.82 8.19
CA VAL A 56 0.75 4.17 6.79
C VAL A 56 1.95 3.77 5.95
N ILE A 57 1.68 3.14 4.81
CA ILE A 57 2.67 2.91 3.76
C ILE A 57 2.06 3.42 2.47
N LEU A 58 2.73 4.37 1.82
CA LEU A 58 2.31 4.87 0.52
C LEU A 58 3.26 4.36 -0.54
N VAL A 59 2.72 3.66 -1.53
CA VAL A 59 3.50 3.11 -2.64
C VAL A 59 3.06 3.79 -3.93
N GLU A 60 4.02 4.28 -4.70
CA GLU A 60 3.74 4.78 -6.05
C GLU A 60 4.02 3.65 -7.04
N TRP A 61 3.05 3.37 -7.91
CA TRP A 61 3.18 2.39 -8.99
C TRP A 61 3.25 3.11 -10.32
N ASN A 62 4.04 2.60 -11.26
CA ASN A 62 4.18 3.21 -12.58
C ASN A 62 2.84 3.34 -13.31
N SER A 63 1.90 2.43 -13.01
CA SER A 63 0.57 2.41 -13.61
C SER A 63 -0.33 1.49 -12.80
N LYS A 64 -1.63 1.56 -13.05
CA LYS A 64 -2.57 0.58 -12.49
C LYS A 64 -2.24 -0.83 -12.96
N ALA A 65 -1.79 -0.98 -14.22
CA ALA A 65 -1.41 -2.28 -14.77
C ALA A 65 -0.24 -2.89 -13.99
N ALA A 66 0.74 -2.07 -13.58
CA ALA A 66 1.86 -2.53 -12.76
C ALA A 66 1.38 -3.02 -11.39
N PHE A 67 0.46 -2.28 -10.76
CA PHE A 67 -0.14 -2.67 -9.50
C PHE A 67 -0.92 -3.99 -9.64
N ASP A 68 -1.73 -4.13 -10.68
CA ASP A 68 -2.49 -5.36 -10.93
C ASP A 68 -1.56 -6.55 -11.17
N SER A 69 -0.46 -6.33 -11.87
CA SER A 69 0.57 -7.34 -12.10
C SER A 69 1.12 -7.88 -10.78
N TYR A 70 1.40 -6.99 -9.83
CA TYR A 70 1.88 -7.37 -8.49
C TYR A 70 0.80 -8.18 -7.76
N ARG A 71 -0.43 -7.67 -7.73
CA ARG A 71 -1.54 -8.33 -7.02
C ARG A 71 -1.83 -9.72 -7.54
N ASN A 72 -1.72 -9.91 -8.84
CA ASN A 72 -2.20 -11.12 -9.52
C ASN A 72 -1.08 -12.09 -9.90
N ASP A 73 0.17 -11.79 -9.58
CA ASP A 73 1.30 -12.66 -9.90
C ASP A 73 1.21 -13.96 -9.10
N PRO A 74 1.04 -15.12 -9.75
CA PRO A 74 0.93 -16.40 -9.05
C PRO A 74 2.22 -16.79 -8.32
N LYS A 75 3.38 -16.24 -8.72
CA LYS A 75 4.66 -16.52 -8.09
C LYS A 75 4.76 -15.96 -6.67
N ILE A 76 3.97 -14.93 -6.35
CA ILE A 76 3.97 -14.29 -5.06
C ILE A 76 2.60 -14.37 -4.37
N ALA A 77 1.74 -15.25 -4.82
CA ALA A 77 0.41 -15.42 -4.24
C ALA A 77 0.46 -15.76 -2.74
N ASP A 78 1.53 -16.43 -2.30
CA ASP A 78 1.72 -16.78 -0.88
C ASP A 78 1.99 -15.58 0.03
N LEU A 79 2.34 -14.41 -0.53
CA LEU A 79 2.52 -13.19 0.27
C LEU A 79 1.21 -12.65 0.81
N HIS A 80 0.13 -12.77 0.06
CA HIS A 80 -1.15 -12.17 0.44
C HIS A 80 -1.71 -12.72 1.76
N PRO A 81 -1.71 -14.03 2.03
CA PRO A 81 -2.12 -14.53 3.34
C PRO A 81 -1.30 -13.98 4.50
N HIS A 82 0.00 -13.80 4.33
CA HIS A 82 0.86 -13.23 5.39
C HIS A 82 0.48 -11.79 5.69
N ARG A 83 0.19 -10.99 4.64
CA ARG A 83 -0.29 -9.62 4.82
C ARG A 83 -1.63 -9.60 5.54
N GLU A 84 -2.57 -10.43 5.12
CA GLU A 84 -3.92 -10.48 5.69
C GLU A 84 -3.91 -10.92 7.15
N LYS A 85 -3.09 -11.90 7.50
CA LYS A 85 -2.95 -12.40 8.87
C LYS A 85 -2.13 -11.45 9.75
N GLY A 86 -1.18 -10.75 9.15
CA GLY A 86 -0.27 -9.86 9.88
C GLY A 86 -0.83 -8.48 10.15
N ALA A 87 -1.81 -8.03 9.39
CA ALA A 87 -2.36 -6.69 9.46
C ALA A 87 -3.82 -6.71 9.88
N GLY A 88 -4.20 -5.79 10.77
CA GLY A 88 -5.59 -5.57 11.18
C GLY A 88 -6.07 -4.20 10.73
N ASP A 89 -7.38 -3.99 10.70
CA ASP A 89 -8.01 -2.74 10.25
C ASP A 89 -7.43 -2.27 8.92
N TYR A 90 -7.24 -3.19 8.00
CA TYR A 90 -6.48 -2.96 6.77
C TYR A 90 -7.30 -2.19 5.74
N ILE A 91 -6.72 -1.07 5.27
CA ILE A 91 -7.27 -0.26 4.19
C ILE A 91 -6.23 -0.23 3.08
N TRP A 92 -6.65 -0.55 1.86
CA TRP A 92 -5.77 -0.58 0.70
C TRP A 92 -6.50 0.05 -0.48
N HIS A 93 -6.25 1.33 -0.72
CA HIS A 93 -6.96 2.10 -1.73
C HIS A 93 -6.01 2.63 -2.79
N LEU A 94 -6.49 2.73 -4.01
CA LEU A 94 -5.74 3.33 -5.11
C LEU A 94 -6.22 4.75 -5.39
N PHE A 95 -5.26 5.62 -5.66
CA PHE A 95 -5.50 7.01 -6.06
C PHE A 95 -4.69 7.32 -7.29
N ASP A 96 -5.24 8.03 -8.24
CA ASP A 96 -4.46 8.53 -9.36
C ASP A 96 -3.49 9.60 -8.85
N LYS A 97 -2.24 9.54 -9.29
CA LYS A 97 -1.27 10.57 -8.96
C LYS A 97 -1.61 11.85 -9.75
N LEU A 98 -1.68 12.97 -9.06
CA LEU A 98 -1.96 14.27 -9.66
C LEU A 98 -0.78 15.20 -9.46
N GLU A 99 -0.57 16.12 -10.42
CA GLU A 99 0.43 17.18 -10.27
C GLU A 99 -0.14 18.37 -9.51
N ASP A 100 -1.47 18.57 -9.58
CA ASP A 100 -2.19 19.60 -8.84
C ASP A 100 -3.64 19.19 -8.67
N LEU A 101 -4.44 20.00 -8.00
CA LEU A 101 -5.80 19.67 -7.63
C LEU A 101 -6.86 20.07 -8.68
N ARG A 102 -6.47 20.62 -9.82
CA ARG A 102 -7.44 21.05 -10.83
C ARG A 102 -8.41 19.95 -11.27
N PRO A 103 -7.97 18.68 -11.48
CA PRO A 103 -8.92 17.64 -11.85
C PRO A 103 -10.01 17.36 -10.83
N ILE A 104 -9.77 17.68 -9.55
CA ILE A 104 -10.73 17.49 -8.46
C ILE A 104 -11.67 18.69 -8.35
N LEU A 105 -11.17 19.88 -8.68
CA LEU A 105 -11.87 21.13 -8.43
C LEU A 105 -12.78 21.58 -9.58
N LYS A 106 -12.89 20.78 -10.62
CA LYS A 106 -13.78 21.08 -11.75
C LYS A 106 -15.24 20.96 -11.36
#